data_ab650a415cd08eaf1b8a2c6a1e909f8b
#
_entry.id   ab650a415cd08eaf1b8a2c6a1e909f8b
#
_cell.length_a   1.000
_cell.length_b   1.000
_cell.length_c   1.000
_cell.angle_alpha   90.00
_cell.angle_beta   90.00
_cell.angle_gamma   90.00
#
_symmetry.space_group_name_H-M   'P 1'
#
loop_
_entity.id
_entity.type
_entity.pdbx_description
1 polymer ?
#
loop_
_entity_poly.entity_id
_entity_poly.type
_entity_poly.pdbx_seq_one_letter_code
_entity_poly.pdbx_strand_id
1 'polypeptide(L)'
;MQKIVTALFLTLSLILSGCFAPESFKTESQFHGEDISPVVGVDNFTLNNATGDAWNFGQETDNKVVVIAFLFTNCIDICPIVTENLRWMSSQLTEEEHNATEFITVTVDPWRDDPGTMLAWKDGRGTDWTHLSINDVNNETQLAAITDVWVNFGVGLWIEEAPSDLDENNSNNANESSESDSGNSTEESNDTSTTTSGRQ
;
A
#
# COMPACT_ATOMS: atom_id res chain seq x y z
N MET A 1 -43.88 68.45 -5.07
CA MET A 1 -42.43 68.24 -5.06
C MET A 1 -42.03 67.08 -4.10
N GLN A 2 -42.56 67.02 -2.93
CA GLN A 2 -42.21 66.01 -1.91
C GLN A 2 -42.50 64.54 -2.35
N LYS A 3 -43.63 64.32 -3.05
CA LYS A 3 -44.00 62.98 -3.58
C LYS A 3 -43.09 62.50 -4.70
N ILE A 4 -42.51 63.41 -5.47
CA ILE A 4 -41.58 63.06 -6.56
C ILE A 4 -40.21 62.72 -5.97
N VAL A 5 -39.78 63.40 -4.95
CA VAL A 5 -38.49 63.12 -4.24
C VAL A 5 -38.54 61.77 -3.54
N THR A 6 -39.66 61.44 -2.89
CA THR A 6 -39.81 60.10 -2.23
C THR A 6 -39.86 58.96 -3.26
N ALA A 7 -40.52 59.17 -4.42
CA ALA A 7 -40.53 58.17 -5.46
C ALA A 7 -39.11 57.96 -6.06
N LEU A 8 -38.36 59.05 -6.23
CA LEU A 8 -36.97 58.96 -6.75
C LEU A 8 -36.02 58.25 -5.77
N PHE A 9 -36.18 58.48 -4.45
CA PHE A 9 -35.41 57.78 -3.42
C PHE A 9 -35.73 56.28 -3.36
N LEU A 10 -37.00 55.90 -3.51
CA LEU A 10 -37.42 54.51 -3.54
C LEU A 10 -36.88 53.75 -4.76
N THR A 11 -36.90 54.38 -5.94
CA THR A 11 -36.33 53.77 -7.16
C THR A 11 -34.80 53.66 -7.09
N LEU A 12 -34.14 54.65 -6.51
CA LEU A 12 -32.67 54.62 -6.33
C LEU A 12 -32.25 53.54 -5.35
N SER A 13 -33.03 53.30 -4.26
CA SER A 13 -32.76 52.22 -3.33
C SER A 13 -32.94 50.83 -3.93
N LEU A 14 -33.85 50.64 -4.88
CA LEU A 14 -34.03 49.36 -5.57
C LEU A 14 -32.92 49.06 -6.56
N ILE A 15 -32.27 50.10 -7.11
CA ILE A 15 -31.16 49.91 -8.05
C ILE A 15 -29.84 49.58 -7.31
N LEU A 16 -29.66 50.05 -6.05
CA LEU A 16 -28.48 49.74 -5.27
C LEU A 16 -28.52 48.35 -4.59
N SER A 17 -29.68 47.69 -4.52
CA SER A 17 -29.79 46.31 -4.03
C SER A 17 -29.47 45.22 -5.09
N GLY A 18 -29.02 45.62 -6.28
CA GLY A 18 -28.61 44.71 -7.32
C GLY A 18 -27.18 44.25 -7.13
N CYS A 19 -27.01 42.96 -7.22
CA CYS A 19 -25.75 42.21 -7.26
C CYS A 19 -25.06 41.93 -5.94
N PHE A 20 -25.75 41.27 -5.03
CA PHE A 20 -25.06 40.19 -4.33
C PHE A 20 -24.90 39.05 -5.37
N ALA A 21 -23.80 39.08 -6.14
CA ALA A 21 -23.36 37.94 -6.84
C ALA A 21 -23.14 36.84 -5.75
N PRO A 22 -23.77 35.68 -5.84
CA PRO A 22 -23.35 34.60 -4.95
C PRO A 22 -21.85 34.40 -5.22
N GLU A 23 -21.03 34.70 -4.24
CA GLU A 23 -19.69 34.18 -4.25
C GLU A 23 -19.87 32.69 -4.54
N SER A 24 -19.33 32.24 -5.66
CA SER A 24 -19.20 30.83 -5.92
C SER A 24 -18.40 30.30 -4.73
N PHE A 25 -19.11 29.73 -3.76
CA PHE A 25 -18.47 28.87 -2.78
C PHE A 25 -17.71 27.86 -3.63
N LYS A 26 -16.40 28.02 -3.74
CA LYS A 26 -15.55 26.92 -4.14
C LYS A 26 -15.87 25.84 -3.13
N THR A 27 -16.72 24.92 -3.50
CA THR A 27 -16.86 23.67 -2.77
C THR A 27 -15.45 23.12 -2.77
N GLU A 28 -14.76 23.25 -1.64
CA GLU A 28 -13.49 22.54 -1.47
C GLU A 28 -13.80 21.11 -1.84
N SER A 29 -13.05 20.59 -2.79
CA SER A 29 -13.19 19.21 -3.20
C SER A 29 -13.14 18.34 -1.94
N GLN A 30 -14.19 17.59 -1.67
CA GLN A 30 -14.19 16.61 -0.57
C GLN A 30 -13.15 15.50 -0.83
N PHE A 31 -12.56 15.49 -2.00
CA PHE A 31 -11.56 14.53 -2.42
C PHE A 31 -10.16 15.12 -2.21
N HIS A 32 -9.34 14.38 -1.48
CA HIS A 32 -7.96 14.73 -1.18
C HIS A 32 -6.95 14.09 -2.15
N GLY A 33 -7.43 13.51 -3.25
CA GLY A 33 -6.63 12.91 -4.31
C GLY A 33 -6.44 13.84 -5.51
N GLU A 34 -5.65 13.40 -6.45
CA GLU A 34 -5.49 14.03 -7.76
C GLU A 34 -6.59 13.50 -8.71
N ASP A 35 -7.30 14.42 -9.36
CA ASP A 35 -8.22 14.05 -10.44
C ASP A 35 -7.42 13.83 -11.73
N ILE A 36 -7.31 12.57 -12.13
CA ILE A 36 -6.60 12.16 -13.34
C ILE A 36 -7.52 12.08 -14.58
N SER A 37 -8.74 12.60 -14.51
CA SER A 37 -9.68 12.62 -15.63
C SER A 37 -9.20 13.57 -16.76
N PRO A 38 -9.43 13.24 -18.05
CA PRO A 38 -10.06 12.02 -18.54
C PRO A 38 -9.11 10.83 -18.53
N VAL A 39 -9.50 9.78 -17.83
CA VAL A 39 -8.71 8.55 -17.77
C VAL A 39 -8.82 7.83 -19.11
N VAL A 40 -7.69 7.49 -19.69
CA VAL A 40 -7.63 6.43 -20.71
C VAL A 40 -7.97 5.14 -19.99
N GLY A 41 -8.91 4.37 -20.49
CA GLY A 41 -9.36 3.15 -19.81
C GLY A 41 -8.18 2.25 -19.40
N VAL A 42 -8.32 1.62 -18.27
CA VAL A 42 -7.34 0.63 -17.80
C VAL A 42 -7.40 -0.61 -18.70
N ASP A 43 -6.27 -1.04 -19.20
CA ASP A 43 -6.18 -2.27 -20.00
C ASP A 43 -6.59 -3.48 -19.14
N ASN A 44 -7.31 -4.42 -19.77
CA ASN A 44 -7.68 -5.66 -19.11
C ASN A 44 -6.43 -6.51 -18.84
N PHE A 45 -6.35 -7.06 -17.65
CA PHE A 45 -5.24 -7.92 -17.24
C PHE A 45 -5.72 -9.14 -16.46
N THR A 46 -4.87 -10.14 -16.35
CA THR A 46 -5.10 -11.33 -15.52
C THR A 46 -3.89 -11.57 -14.63
N LEU A 47 -4.13 -11.66 -13.34
CA LEU A 47 -3.14 -12.05 -12.32
C LEU A 47 -3.66 -13.26 -11.54
N ASN A 48 -2.92 -13.70 -10.53
CA ASN A 48 -3.37 -14.77 -9.65
C ASN A 48 -3.85 -14.19 -8.33
N ASN A 49 -4.99 -14.68 -7.86
CA ASN A 49 -5.50 -14.34 -6.53
C ASN A 49 -4.72 -15.09 -5.42
N ALA A 50 -5.04 -14.83 -4.18
CA ALA A 50 -4.37 -15.42 -3.01
C ALA A 50 -4.52 -16.95 -2.91
N THR A 51 -5.43 -17.58 -3.65
CA THR A 51 -5.54 -19.04 -3.78
C THR A 51 -4.78 -19.61 -4.97
N GLY A 52 -4.14 -18.75 -5.78
CA GLY A 52 -3.39 -19.12 -6.98
C GLY A 52 -4.26 -19.22 -8.24
N ASP A 53 -5.57 -18.97 -8.14
CA ASP A 53 -6.46 -19.02 -9.28
C ASP A 53 -6.33 -17.75 -10.14
N ALA A 54 -6.59 -17.91 -11.45
CA ALA A 54 -6.58 -16.78 -12.37
C ALA A 54 -7.74 -15.83 -12.06
N TRP A 55 -7.44 -14.54 -11.93
CA TRP A 55 -8.39 -13.47 -11.69
C TRP A 55 -8.28 -12.44 -12.81
N ASN A 56 -9.37 -12.16 -13.50
CA ASN A 56 -9.40 -11.25 -14.64
C ASN A 56 -10.06 -9.94 -14.27
N PHE A 57 -9.34 -8.83 -14.44
CA PHE A 57 -9.78 -7.48 -14.05
C PHE A 57 -11.10 -7.10 -14.73
N GLY A 58 -11.20 -7.23 -16.05
CA GLY A 58 -12.40 -6.79 -16.77
C GLY A 58 -13.66 -7.59 -16.45
N GLN A 59 -13.50 -8.88 -16.07
CA GLN A 59 -14.63 -9.73 -15.71
C GLN A 59 -15.13 -9.48 -14.27
N GLU A 60 -14.20 -9.30 -13.34
CA GLU A 60 -14.52 -9.19 -11.91
C GLU A 60 -14.94 -7.78 -11.51
N THR A 61 -14.55 -6.76 -12.32
CA THR A 61 -14.83 -5.35 -12.02
C THR A 61 -15.89 -4.73 -12.94
N ASP A 62 -16.54 -5.53 -13.79
CA ASP A 62 -17.55 -5.01 -14.74
C ASP A 62 -18.68 -4.29 -13.99
N ASN A 63 -18.94 -3.05 -14.39
CA ASN A 63 -19.94 -2.15 -13.77
C ASN A 63 -19.71 -1.87 -12.26
N LYS A 64 -18.50 -2.03 -11.74
CA LYS A 64 -18.16 -1.72 -10.36
C LYS A 64 -17.27 -0.49 -10.23
N VAL A 65 -17.36 0.18 -9.10
CA VAL A 65 -16.32 1.09 -8.63
C VAL A 65 -15.14 0.28 -8.15
N VAL A 66 -13.93 0.59 -8.61
CA VAL A 66 -12.73 -0.15 -8.22
C VAL A 66 -11.89 0.67 -7.28
N VAL A 67 -11.55 0.07 -6.16
CA VAL A 67 -10.59 0.61 -5.20
C VAL A 67 -9.37 -0.30 -5.21
N ILE A 68 -8.26 0.19 -5.77
CA ILE A 68 -7.04 -0.59 -5.90
C ILE A 68 -5.93 -0.01 -5.03
N ALA A 69 -5.20 -0.88 -4.33
CA ALA A 69 -4.03 -0.52 -3.55
C ALA A 69 -2.83 -1.36 -3.96
N PHE A 70 -1.68 -0.71 -4.09
CA PHE A 70 -0.40 -1.36 -4.37
C PHE A 70 0.39 -1.45 -3.07
N LEU A 71 0.59 -2.67 -2.59
CA LEU A 71 1.19 -2.97 -1.29
C LEU A 71 2.19 -4.13 -1.43
N PHE A 72 2.91 -4.42 -0.35
CA PHE A 72 3.69 -5.66 -0.22
C PHE A 72 3.69 -6.15 1.24
N THR A 73 3.79 -7.46 1.42
CA THR A 73 3.56 -8.08 2.74
C THR A 73 4.64 -7.78 3.76
N ASN A 74 5.90 -7.61 3.30
CA ASN A 74 7.04 -7.30 4.16
C ASN A 74 7.16 -5.80 4.52
N CYS A 75 6.15 -5.01 4.22
CA CYS A 75 6.06 -3.61 4.61
C CYS A 75 5.58 -3.48 6.06
N ILE A 76 6.45 -2.99 6.93
CA ILE A 76 6.14 -2.84 8.37
C ILE A 76 5.62 -1.44 8.74
N ASP A 77 5.60 -0.52 7.78
CA ASP A 77 5.30 0.91 8.02
C ASP A 77 3.94 1.30 7.42
N ILE A 78 3.90 1.73 6.18
CA ILE A 78 2.69 2.34 5.59
C ILE A 78 1.63 1.32 5.17
N CYS A 79 2.01 0.12 4.71
CA CYS A 79 1.06 -0.84 4.17
C CYS A 79 0.02 -1.33 5.20
N PRO A 80 0.37 -1.58 6.47
CA PRO A 80 -0.63 -1.84 7.51
C PRO A 80 -1.63 -0.70 7.67
N ILE A 81 -1.16 0.54 7.63
CA ILE A 81 -2.03 1.72 7.78
C ILE A 81 -2.99 1.84 6.60
N VAL A 82 -2.50 1.67 5.37
CA VAL A 82 -3.35 1.68 4.17
C VAL A 82 -4.40 0.57 4.24
N THR A 83 -4.01 -0.64 4.65
CA THR A 83 -4.94 -1.77 4.80
C THR A 83 -6.04 -1.47 5.82
N GLU A 84 -5.72 -0.90 6.98
CA GLU A 84 -6.73 -0.52 7.97
C GLU A 84 -7.64 0.60 7.48
N ASN A 85 -7.13 1.56 6.72
CA ASN A 85 -7.95 2.60 6.10
C ASN A 85 -8.93 2.02 5.09
N LEU A 86 -8.50 1.05 4.26
CA LEU A 86 -9.37 0.33 3.32
C LEU A 86 -10.45 -0.46 4.06
N ARG A 87 -10.11 -1.17 5.14
CA ARG A 87 -11.07 -1.89 5.99
C ARG A 87 -12.10 -0.93 6.58
N TRP A 88 -11.64 0.19 7.12
CA TRP A 88 -12.54 1.20 7.65
C TRP A 88 -13.46 1.73 6.55
N MET A 89 -12.94 2.09 5.37
CA MET A 89 -13.71 2.57 4.24
C MET A 89 -14.76 1.53 3.80
N SER A 90 -14.36 0.27 3.62
CA SER A 90 -15.28 -0.82 3.29
C SER A 90 -16.42 -0.95 4.31
N SER A 91 -16.10 -0.81 5.61
CA SER A 91 -17.08 -0.89 6.69
C SER A 91 -18.09 0.28 6.74
N GLN A 92 -17.81 1.38 6.06
CA GLN A 92 -18.72 2.54 5.99
C GLN A 92 -19.72 2.43 4.82
N LEU A 93 -19.50 1.51 3.89
CA LEU A 93 -20.38 1.32 2.75
C LEU A 93 -21.67 0.61 3.18
N THR A 94 -22.79 1.02 2.60
CA THR A 94 -24.02 0.26 2.65
C THR A 94 -23.86 -1.06 1.89
N GLU A 95 -24.76 -2.01 2.10
CA GLU A 95 -24.73 -3.29 1.37
C GLU A 95 -24.80 -3.08 -0.16
N GLU A 96 -25.60 -2.10 -0.62
CA GLU A 96 -25.71 -1.78 -2.04
C GLU A 96 -24.40 -1.20 -2.58
N GLU A 97 -23.79 -0.26 -1.88
CA GLU A 97 -22.50 0.32 -2.25
C GLU A 97 -21.36 -0.70 -2.20
N HIS A 98 -21.36 -1.58 -1.20
CA HIS A 98 -20.38 -2.64 -1.07
C HIS A 98 -20.47 -3.62 -2.26
N ASN A 99 -21.67 -4.00 -2.67
CA ASN A 99 -21.88 -4.87 -3.82
C ASN A 99 -21.49 -4.21 -5.16
N ALA A 100 -21.54 -2.87 -5.21
CA ALA A 100 -21.14 -2.07 -6.37
C ALA A 100 -19.66 -1.66 -6.36
N THR A 101 -18.89 -2.10 -5.37
CA THR A 101 -17.48 -1.75 -5.22
C THR A 101 -16.61 -3.01 -5.18
N GLU A 102 -15.50 -3.00 -5.91
CA GLU A 102 -14.48 -4.04 -5.86
C GLU A 102 -13.21 -3.48 -5.23
N PHE A 103 -12.81 -4.05 -4.09
CA PHE A 103 -11.54 -3.73 -3.44
C PHE A 103 -10.49 -4.73 -3.89
N ILE A 104 -9.32 -4.22 -4.27
CA ILE A 104 -8.23 -5.03 -4.80
C ILE A 104 -6.92 -4.56 -4.19
N THR A 105 -6.10 -5.51 -3.80
CA THR A 105 -4.69 -5.27 -3.46
C THR A 105 -3.82 -5.98 -4.49
N VAL A 106 -2.86 -5.27 -5.08
CA VAL A 106 -1.84 -5.86 -5.98
C VAL A 106 -0.49 -5.72 -5.32
N THR A 107 0.26 -6.81 -5.25
CA THR A 107 1.63 -6.73 -4.71
C THR A 107 2.55 -5.96 -5.64
N VAL A 108 3.51 -5.26 -5.04
CA VAL A 108 4.66 -4.66 -5.74
C VAL A 108 5.96 -5.44 -5.51
N ASP A 109 5.86 -6.61 -4.85
CA ASP A 109 7.01 -7.46 -4.53
C ASP A 109 6.67 -8.95 -4.73
N PRO A 110 6.39 -9.38 -5.96
CA PRO A 110 5.99 -10.75 -6.24
C PRO A 110 7.10 -11.78 -5.95
N TRP A 111 8.34 -11.32 -5.78
CA TRP A 111 9.46 -12.20 -5.40
C TRP A 111 9.33 -12.75 -3.98
N ARG A 112 8.64 -12.03 -3.09
CA ARG A 112 8.33 -12.44 -1.70
C ARG A 112 6.87 -12.72 -1.47
N ASP A 113 6.00 -12.16 -2.30
CA ASP A 113 4.55 -12.18 -2.14
C ASP A 113 3.90 -13.13 -3.14
N ASP A 114 4.21 -14.42 -3.04
CA ASP A 114 3.48 -15.45 -3.76
C ASP A 114 2.02 -15.56 -3.25
N PRO A 115 1.12 -16.27 -3.95
CA PRO A 115 -0.27 -16.40 -3.52
C PRO A 115 -0.44 -16.91 -2.09
N GLY A 116 0.40 -17.84 -1.64
CA GLY A 116 0.34 -18.36 -0.28
C GLY A 116 0.69 -17.30 0.77
N THR A 117 1.70 -16.48 0.50
CA THR A 117 2.09 -15.34 1.34
C THR A 117 0.99 -14.28 1.37
N MET A 118 0.37 -13.99 0.22
CA MET A 118 -0.77 -13.08 0.13
C MET A 118 -2.00 -13.59 0.88
N LEU A 119 -2.24 -14.90 0.85
CA LEU A 119 -3.31 -15.52 1.64
C LEU A 119 -3.08 -15.38 3.15
N ALA A 120 -1.86 -15.66 3.59
CA ALA A 120 -1.49 -15.49 5.01
C ALA A 120 -1.60 -14.02 5.46
N TRP A 121 -1.23 -13.07 4.59
CA TRP A 121 -1.43 -11.64 4.84
C TRP A 121 -2.91 -11.29 4.96
N LYS A 122 -3.74 -11.74 4.00
CA LYS A 122 -5.19 -11.56 3.98
C LYS A 122 -5.81 -12.02 5.29
N ASP A 123 -5.52 -13.25 5.70
CA ASP A 123 -6.05 -13.86 6.92
C ASP A 123 -5.55 -13.12 8.17
N GLY A 124 -4.26 -12.81 8.22
CA GLY A 124 -3.64 -12.11 9.34
C GLY A 124 -4.13 -10.67 9.54
N ARG A 125 -4.59 -10.03 8.47
CA ARG A 125 -5.16 -8.67 8.49
C ARG A 125 -6.69 -8.65 8.56
N GLY A 126 -7.35 -9.80 8.38
CA GLY A 126 -8.80 -9.93 8.38
C GLY A 126 -9.44 -9.10 7.26
N THR A 127 -8.81 -9.09 6.08
CA THR A 127 -9.36 -8.45 4.89
C THR A 127 -10.25 -9.44 4.12
N ASP A 128 -11.34 -8.96 3.55
CA ASP A 128 -12.33 -9.78 2.85
C ASP A 128 -12.27 -9.62 1.32
N TRP A 129 -11.40 -8.73 0.83
CA TRP A 129 -11.26 -8.47 -0.60
C TRP A 129 -10.13 -9.27 -1.27
N THR A 130 -10.01 -9.08 -2.59
CA THR A 130 -9.05 -9.78 -3.44
C THR A 130 -7.64 -9.25 -3.29
N HIS A 131 -6.68 -10.16 -3.09
CA HIS A 131 -5.25 -9.90 -3.10
C HIS A 131 -4.63 -10.60 -4.30
N LEU A 132 -3.87 -9.85 -5.11
CA LEU A 132 -3.34 -10.31 -6.39
C LEU A 132 -1.81 -10.34 -6.38
N SER A 133 -1.28 -11.41 -6.94
CA SER A 133 0.14 -11.64 -7.19
C SER A 133 0.31 -12.46 -8.48
N ILE A 134 1.44 -13.10 -8.64
CA ILE A 134 1.72 -14.10 -9.68
C ILE A 134 2.17 -15.40 -9.01
N ASN A 135 1.95 -16.54 -9.71
CA ASN A 135 2.31 -17.85 -9.17
C ASN A 135 3.82 -18.15 -9.25
N ASP A 136 4.50 -17.59 -10.26
CA ASP A 136 5.92 -17.88 -10.50
C ASP A 136 6.63 -16.66 -11.09
N VAL A 137 7.53 -16.08 -10.32
CA VAL A 137 8.37 -14.94 -10.73
C VAL A 137 9.40 -15.29 -11.81
N ASN A 138 9.74 -16.59 -11.97
CA ASN A 138 10.64 -17.05 -13.03
C ASN A 138 9.89 -17.26 -14.36
N ASN A 139 8.57 -17.17 -14.34
CA ASN A 139 7.77 -17.18 -15.56
C ASN A 139 7.71 -15.76 -16.14
N GLU A 140 8.46 -15.52 -17.21
CA GLU A 140 8.58 -14.21 -17.86
C GLU A 140 7.22 -13.62 -18.27
N THR A 141 6.25 -14.45 -18.66
CA THR A 141 4.92 -13.99 -19.05
C THR A 141 4.14 -13.46 -17.84
N GLN A 142 4.23 -14.16 -16.70
CA GLN A 142 3.55 -13.72 -15.47
C GLN A 142 4.22 -12.47 -14.90
N LEU A 143 5.55 -12.41 -14.91
CA LEU A 143 6.30 -11.25 -14.45
C LEU A 143 6.00 -10.02 -15.34
N ALA A 144 5.93 -10.20 -16.67
CA ALA A 144 5.54 -9.14 -17.58
C ALA A 144 4.11 -8.65 -17.29
N ALA A 145 3.15 -9.56 -17.06
CA ALA A 145 1.77 -9.21 -16.79
C ALA A 145 1.61 -8.31 -15.54
N ILE A 146 2.29 -8.64 -14.44
CA ILE A 146 2.21 -7.79 -13.22
C ILE A 146 2.97 -6.48 -13.41
N THR A 147 4.07 -6.48 -14.16
CA THR A 147 4.83 -5.27 -14.49
C THR A 147 3.99 -4.31 -15.33
N ASP A 148 3.26 -4.82 -16.33
CA ASP A 148 2.35 -4.03 -17.15
C ASP A 148 1.24 -3.39 -16.30
N VAL A 149 0.72 -4.10 -15.30
CA VAL A 149 -0.24 -3.53 -14.33
C VAL A 149 0.38 -2.34 -13.60
N TRP A 150 1.60 -2.46 -13.07
CA TRP A 150 2.25 -1.34 -12.40
C TRP A 150 2.44 -0.13 -13.31
N VAL A 151 2.86 -0.36 -14.56
CA VAL A 151 3.04 0.70 -15.55
C VAL A 151 1.71 1.38 -15.86
N ASN A 152 0.65 0.61 -16.08
CA ASN A 152 -0.68 1.13 -16.43
C ASN A 152 -1.30 1.99 -15.32
N PHE A 153 -0.98 1.68 -14.06
CA PHE A 153 -1.42 2.46 -12.91
C PHE A 153 -0.39 3.52 -12.45
N GLY A 154 0.71 3.71 -13.19
CA GLY A 154 1.74 4.70 -12.86
C GLY A 154 2.49 4.42 -11.55
N VAL A 155 2.56 3.15 -11.16
CA VAL A 155 3.31 2.74 -9.96
C VAL A 155 4.79 2.81 -10.26
N GLY A 156 5.48 3.79 -9.67
CA GLY A 156 6.93 3.91 -9.76
C GLY A 156 7.62 2.94 -8.81
N LEU A 157 8.32 1.94 -9.35
CA LEU A 157 9.14 1.02 -8.58
C LEU A 157 10.61 1.32 -8.82
N TRP A 158 11.36 1.44 -7.74
CA TRP A 158 12.83 1.42 -7.77
C TRP A 158 13.26 0.03 -7.31
N ILE A 159 13.70 -0.79 -8.25
CA ILE A 159 14.27 -2.10 -7.93
C ILE A 159 15.76 -1.87 -7.73
N GLU A 160 16.20 -1.91 -6.49
CA GLU A 160 17.62 -1.89 -6.15
C GLU A 160 18.11 -3.34 -6.31
N GLU A 161 18.92 -3.60 -7.34
CA GLU A 161 19.63 -4.86 -7.44
C GLU A 161 20.55 -4.96 -6.24
N ALA A 162 20.46 -6.07 -5.50
CA ALA A 162 21.41 -6.33 -4.42
C ALA A 162 22.82 -6.27 -5.01
N PRO A 163 23.79 -5.59 -4.33
CA PRO A 163 25.14 -5.55 -4.81
C PRO A 163 25.64 -6.97 -5.10
N SER A 164 26.07 -7.20 -6.32
CA SER A 164 26.62 -8.50 -6.78
C SER A 164 27.95 -8.86 -6.14
N ASP A 165 28.43 -8.08 -5.19
CA ASP A 165 29.78 -8.10 -4.64
C ASP A 165 29.88 -8.85 -3.31
N LEU A 166 29.18 -9.96 -3.16
CA LEU A 166 29.67 -10.99 -2.27
C LEU A 166 30.62 -11.87 -3.08
N ASP A 167 31.76 -11.29 -3.42
CA ASP A 167 32.92 -12.03 -3.90
C ASP A 167 33.21 -13.17 -2.93
N GLU A 168 32.94 -14.40 -3.36
CA GLU A 168 33.40 -15.64 -2.79
C GLU A 168 34.95 -15.78 -2.82
N ASN A 169 35.67 -14.70 -2.55
CA ASN A 169 37.12 -14.73 -2.64
C ASN A 169 37.81 -14.16 -1.39
N ASN A 170 37.37 -14.62 -0.20
CA ASN A 170 38.21 -14.47 0.96
C ASN A 170 38.26 -15.73 1.86
N SER A 171 38.52 -16.88 1.26
CA SER A 171 38.78 -18.13 1.98
C SER A 171 40.19 -18.65 1.77
N ASN A 172 41.17 -17.81 1.48
CA ASN A 172 42.56 -18.26 1.43
C ASN A 172 43.50 -17.12 1.88
N ASN A 173 43.52 -16.82 3.20
CA ASN A 173 44.74 -16.33 3.83
C ASN A 173 44.61 -16.33 5.36
N ALA A 174 44.68 -17.48 5.96
CA ALA A 174 44.98 -17.65 7.38
C ALA A 174 45.92 -18.83 7.52
N ASN A 175 47.12 -18.65 7.07
CA ASN A 175 48.24 -19.46 7.52
C ASN A 175 49.54 -18.62 7.53
N GLU A 176 50.16 -18.58 8.64
CA GLU A 176 51.49 -18.06 9.04
C GLU A 176 51.42 -16.75 9.87
N SER A 177 51.56 -16.86 11.17
CA SER A 177 52.82 -16.97 11.90
C SER A 177 52.58 -17.08 13.39
N SER A 178 53.10 -18.17 13.93
CA SER A 178 53.45 -18.34 15.32
C SER A 178 54.51 -17.35 15.76
N GLU A 179 54.31 -16.73 16.92
CA GLU A 179 55.42 -16.56 17.89
C GLU A 179 54.87 -16.29 19.30
N SER A 180 55.40 -17.08 20.15
CA SER A 180 55.39 -17.14 21.60
C SER A 180 55.61 -15.80 22.30
N ASP A 181 54.85 -15.53 23.35
CA ASP A 181 55.48 -15.09 24.61
C ASP A 181 54.71 -15.55 25.84
N SER A 182 55.52 -15.93 26.83
CA SER A 182 55.25 -16.61 28.09
C SER A 182 55.09 -15.56 29.20
N GLY A 183 54.20 -15.78 30.15
CA GLY A 183 54.17 -15.00 31.40
C GLY A 183 52.88 -15.20 32.21
N ASN A 184 52.78 -16.22 32.89
CA ASN A 184 52.88 -16.48 34.36
C ASN A 184 51.92 -15.73 35.30
N SER A 185 51.40 -16.57 36.20
CA SER A 185 50.87 -16.35 37.57
C SER A 185 49.47 -15.81 37.72
N THR A 186 48.65 -16.39 38.45
CA THR A 186 48.45 -17.12 39.69
C THR A 186 47.01 -16.89 40.14
N GLU A 187 46.34 -17.99 40.46
CA GLU A 187 45.53 -18.28 41.66
C GLU A 187 44.49 -17.22 42.08
N GLU A 188 43.29 -17.56 42.37
CA GLU A 188 42.70 -18.36 43.44
C GLU A 188 41.18 -18.53 43.22
N SER A 189 40.70 -19.70 43.19
CA SER A 189 39.84 -20.45 44.12
C SER A 189 38.66 -19.70 44.77
N ASN A 190 37.54 -20.24 44.66
CA ASN A 190 36.56 -20.78 45.59
C ASN A 190 35.14 -20.60 45.09
N ASP A 191 34.46 -21.59 44.82
CA ASP A 191 33.81 -22.65 45.62
C ASP A 191 32.36 -22.33 45.96
N THR A 192 31.58 -23.31 45.69
CA THR A 192 30.44 -23.81 46.46
C THR A 192 29.04 -23.42 46.03
N SER A 193 28.47 -24.37 45.31
CA SER A 193 27.31 -25.22 45.69
C SER A 193 25.96 -24.48 45.89
N THR A 194 24.98 -24.99 45.38
CA THR A 194 24.08 -26.08 45.71
C THR A 194 22.61 -25.66 45.54
N THR A 195 21.92 -26.39 44.70
CA THR A 195 20.70 -27.16 44.97
C THR A 195 19.35 -26.46 45.06
N THR A 196 18.49 -26.95 44.27
CA THR A 196 17.21 -27.61 44.52
C THR A 196 15.92 -26.84 44.24
N SER A 197 15.22 -27.35 43.25
CA SER A 197 13.89 -27.97 43.34
C SER A 197 12.67 -27.08 43.55
N GLY A 198 11.72 -27.35 42.74
CA GLY A 198 10.31 -27.48 43.13
C GLY A 198 9.30 -26.61 42.43
N ARG A 199 8.65 -27.24 41.51
CA ARG A 199 7.21 -27.55 41.51
C ARG A 199 6.25 -26.42 41.96
N GLN A 200 5.48 -25.89 41.11
CA GLN A 200 4.04 -26.21 40.85
C GLN A 200 3.59 -25.48 39.61
#